data_dbf68a3809cbb4a62ca7c2aa386c2da9
#
_entry.id   dbf68a3809cbb4a62ca7c2aa386c2da9
#
_cell.length_a   1.000
_cell.length_b   1.000
_cell.length_c   1.000
_cell.angle_alpha   90.00
_cell.angle_beta   90.00
_cell.angle_gamma   90.00
#
_symmetry.space_group_name_H-M   'P 1'
#
loop_
_entity.id
_entity.type
_entity.pdbx_description
1 polymer ?
#
loop_
_entity_poly.entity_id
_entity_poly.type
_entity_poly.pdbx_seq_one_letter_code
_entity_poly.pdbx_strand_id
1 'polypeptide(L)'
;MIRRPVTCLVIVPWLAVAPFVALAQRLERTPENPTREQVEAQLRYQTGRVTLRRGLATLDLPADFRYLDPQETDIVLRAWGNPPGRETLGMLVPAGVHVLTPEGWGVIVSFSEDGYVKDDDAAKIDYRDLLRTMQQATREANPERAKAGYATVELVGWAEPPRYDSVAHKLYWAKDLKFTDDSAHTLNYNIRVLGRRGVLVLNAVASMDRLESVKRDMAKVIGFVEFNGGHRYADFIPGTDKVAEYGIAALIAGGLAAKAGLFKVLLGALIALKKVIVLGLVAAAAFLRKLFGRKPTDTAAKP
;
A
#
# COMPACT_ATOMS: atom_id res chain seq x y z
N MET A 1 -20.36 -18.66 33.60
CA MET A 1 -20.29 -17.57 32.62
C MET A 1 -18.81 -17.27 32.33
N ILE A 2 -18.25 -17.90 31.31
CA ILE A 2 -16.83 -17.78 30.96
C ILE A 2 -16.78 -16.87 29.72
N ARG A 3 -16.27 -15.65 29.90
CA ARG A 3 -16.02 -14.71 28.79
C ARG A 3 -14.78 -15.17 28.02
N ARG A 4 -14.95 -15.52 26.75
CA ARG A 4 -13.87 -15.76 25.81
C ARG A 4 -13.27 -14.42 25.35
N PRO A 5 -11.96 -14.27 25.23
CA PRO A 5 -11.37 -13.07 24.65
C PRO A 5 -11.60 -13.06 23.14
N VAL A 6 -12.08 -11.94 22.63
CA VAL A 6 -12.20 -11.66 21.18
C VAL A 6 -10.79 -11.33 20.68
N THR A 7 -10.16 -12.28 19.99
CA THR A 7 -8.90 -12.05 19.29
C THR A 7 -9.24 -11.25 18.02
N CYS A 8 -8.97 -9.94 18.03
CA CYS A 8 -8.99 -9.13 16.83
C CYS A 8 -7.90 -9.62 15.87
N LEU A 9 -8.34 -10.37 14.86
CA LEU A 9 -7.50 -10.75 13.73
C LEU A 9 -7.28 -9.50 12.87
N VAL A 10 -6.12 -8.87 13.00
CA VAL A 10 -5.68 -7.77 12.13
C VAL A 10 -5.40 -8.36 10.76
N ILE A 11 -6.38 -8.28 9.87
CA ILE A 11 -6.22 -8.66 8.46
C ILE A 11 -5.39 -7.57 7.78
N VAL A 12 -4.12 -7.86 7.57
CA VAL A 12 -3.22 -7.05 6.73
C VAL A 12 -3.72 -7.15 5.28
N PRO A 13 -4.09 -6.04 4.63
CA PRO A 13 -4.50 -6.09 3.22
C PRO A 13 -3.25 -6.29 2.35
N TRP A 14 -2.91 -7.52 2.08
CA TRP A 14 -1.87 -7.89 1.13
C TRP A 14 -2.35 -7.64 -0.29
N LEU A 15 -1.52 -6.99 -1.08
CA LEU A 15 -1.63 -6.97 -2.53
C LEU A 15 -1.44 -8.41 -3.07
N ALA A 16 -2.51 -9.20 -3.07
CA ALA A 16 -2.52 -10.46 -3.77
C ALA A 16 -2.66 -10.17 -5.27
N VAL A 17 -1.54 -9.99 -5.94
CA VAL A 17 -1.45 -10.03 -7.40
C VAL A 17 -1.23 -11.50 -7.72
N ALA A 18 -2.29 -12.19 -8.12
CA ALA A 18 -2.17 -13.54 -8.65
C ALA A 18 -1.55 -13.49 -10.05
N PRO A 19 -0.72 -14.47 -10.42
CA PRO A 19 -0.12 -14.51 -11.74
C PRO A 19 -1.20 -14.71 -12.81
N PHE A 20 -1.05 -13.97 -13.88
CA PHE A 20 -2.00 -13.85 -14.99
C PHE A 20 -2.21 -15.16 -15.77
N VAL A 21 -1.21 -16.03 -15.79
CA VAL A 21 -1.18 -17.20 -16.68
C VAL A 21 -1.93 -18.41 -16.13
N ALA A 22 -1.89 -18.66 -14.83
CA ALA A 22 -2.56 -19.84 -14.24
C ALA A 22 -4.08 -19.74 -14.28
N LEU A 23 -4.64 -18.53 -14.31
CA LEU A 23 -6.08 -18.33 -14.35
C LEU A 23 -6.67 -18.52 -15.75
N ALA A 24 -5.84 -18.32 -16.80
CA ALA A 24 -6.25 -18.55 -18.17
C ALA A 24 -6.75 -19.98 -18.41
N GLN A 25 -6.15 -20.96 -17.74
CA GLN A 25 -6.50 -22.37 -17.91
C GLN A 25 -7.67 -22.84 -17.02
N ARG A 26 -8.03 -22.10 -15.97
CA ARG A 26 -9.07 -22.51 -15.02
C ARG A 26 -10.49 -22.15 -15.46
N LEU A 27 -10.66 -21.13 -16.31
CA LEU A 27 -11.96 -20.70 -16.83
C LEU A 27 -12.49 -21.58 -17.99
N GLU A 28 -11.65 -22.43 -18.60
CA GLU A 28 -12.03 -23.27 -19.74
C GLU A 28 -12.74 -24.59 -19.37
N ARG A 29 -12.98 -24.90 -18.08
CA ARG A 29 -13.32 -26.28 -17.66
C ARG A 29 -14.69 -26.50 -17.01
N THR A 30 -15.62 -25.55 -17.01
CA THR A 30 -16.98 -25.83 -16.52
C THR A 30 -18.05 -25.31 -17.48
N PRO A 31 -19.06 -26.13 -17.85
CA PRO A 31 -20.11 -25.75 -18.80
C PRO A 31 -21.04 -24.61 -18.33
N GLU A 32 -20.94 -24.19 -17.08
CA GLU A 32 -21.78 -23.14 -16.49
C GLU A 32 -21.04 -21.79 -16.26
N ASN A 33 -19.72 -21.75 -16.48
CA ASN A 33 -18.99 -20.50 -16.30
C ASN A 33 -18.84 -19.76 -17.63
N PRO A 34 -19.18 -18.46 -17.68
CA PRO A 34 -19.05 -17.68 -18.90
C PRO A 34 -17.58 -17.64 -19.35
N THR A 35 -17.37 -17.65 -20.69
CA THR A 35 -16.02 -17.48 -21.24
C THR A 35 -15.52 -16.05 -20.94
N ARG A 36 -14.19 -15.85 -21.07
CA ARG A 36 -13.60 -14.50 -20.89
C ARG A 36 -14.22 -13.48 -21.84
N GLU A 37 -14.41 -13.86 -23.08
CA GLU A 37 -15.03 -13.01 -24.11
C GLU A 37 -16.47 -12.67 -23.72
N GLN A 38 -17.22 -13.60 -23.17
CA GLN A 38 -18.58 -13.36 -22.68
C GLN A 38 -18.60 -12.42 -21.47
N VAL A 39 -17.64 -12.54 -20.55
CA VAL A 39 -17.52 -11.63 -19.41
C VAL A 39 -17.09 -10.25 -19.90
N GLU A 40 -16.11 -10.16 -20.80
CA GLU A 40 -15.65 -8.88 -21.33
C GLU A 40 -16.72 -8.16 -22.15
N ALA A 41 -17.55 -8.88 -22.88
CA ALA A 41 -18.67 -8.30 -23.61
C ALA A 41 -19.77 -7.69 -22.71
N GLN A 42 -19.80 -8.07 -21.43
CA GLN A 42 -20.74 -7.51 -20.44
C GLN A 42 -20.19 -6.24 -19.76
N LEU A 43 -18.87 -5.96 -19.87
CA LEU A 43 -18.28 -4.80 -19.24
C LEU A 43 -18.75 -3.49 -19.89
N ARG A 44 -19.21 -2.56 -19.07
CA ARG A 44 -19.69 -1.25 -19.51
C ARG A 44 -18.63 -0.18 -19.31
N TYR A 45 -17.92 0.09 -20.38
CA TYR A 45 -16.88 1.12 -20.38
C TYR A 45 -17.50 2.52 -20.49
N GLN A 46 -16.98 3.45 -19.68
CA GLN A 46 -17.29 4.87 -19.74
C GLN A 46 -16.13 5.62 -20.41
N THR A 47 -16.42 6.74 -21.07
CA THR A 47 -15.46 7.61 -21.76
C THR A 47 -15.72 9.06 -21.39
N GLY A 48 -14.79 9.96 -21.72
CA GLY A 48 -14.91 11.38 -21.42
C GLY A 48 -14.69 11.69 -19.94
N ARG A 49 -15.50 12.61 -19.41
CA ARG A 49 -15.32 13.06 -18.02
C ARG A 49 -16.00 12.12 -17.04
N VAL A 50 -15.22 11.58 -16.09
CA VAL A 50 -15.69 10.72 -15.00
C VAL A 50 -15.40 11.39 -13.67
N THR A 51 -16.42 11.50 -12.83
CA THR A 51 -16.28 12.03 -11.45
C THR A 51 -16.21 10.88 -10.46
N LEU A 52 -15.10 10.80 -9.72
CA LEU A 52 -14.88 9.77 -8.71
C LEU A 52 -15.52 10.15 -7.37
N ARG A 53 -16.04 9.15 -6.66
CA ARG A 53 -16.46 9.18 -5.23
C ARG A 53 -16.97 10.56 -4.77
N ARG A 54 -18.20 10.92 -5.15
CA ARG A 54 -18.89 12.14 -4.69
C ARG A 54 -18.10 13.44 -4.91
N GLY A 55 -17.36 13.53 -6.02
CA GLY A 55 -16.61 14.72 -6.36
C GLY A 55 -15.20 14.81 -5.75
N LEU A 56 -14.65 13.70 -5.26
CA LEU A 56 -13.27 13.64 -4.76
C LEU A 56 -12.25 14.06 -5.82
N ALA A 57 -12.36 13.48 -6.99
CA ALA A 57 -11.47 13.72 -8.12
C ALA A 57 -12.21 13.60 -9.44
N THR A 58 -11.63 14.17 -10.49
CA THR A 58 -12.12 14.07 -11.86
C THR A 58 -11.07 13.41 -12.75
N LEU A 59 -11.54 12.55 -13.65
CA LEU A 59 -10.75 11.97 -14.72
C LEU A 59 -11.25 12.57 -16.02
N ASP A 60 -10.45 13.38 -16.70
CA ASP A 60 -10.76 13.88 -18.04
C ASP A 60 -10.12 12.93 -19.06
N LEU A 61 -10.82 11.82 -19.35
CA LEU A 61 -10.29 10.72 -20.16
C LEU A 61 -10.08 11.14 -21.61
N PRO A 62 -8.85 11.02 -22.13
CA PRO A 62 -8.61 11.15 -23.57
C PRO A 62 -9.21 9.96 -24.32
N ALA A 63 -9.36 10.06 -25.65
CA ALA A 63 -10.02 9.05 -26.48
C ALA A 63 -9.35 7.66 -26.45
N ASP A 64 -8.08 7.60 -26.09
CA ASP A 64 -7.30 6.37 -25.96
C ASP A 64 -7.39 5.69 -24.57
N PHE A 65 -8.27 6.23 -23.68
CA PHE A 65 -8.63 5.62 -22.42
C PHE A 65 -10.12 5.48 -22.20
N ARG A 66 -10.51 4.45 -21.48
CA ARG A 66 -11.86 4.19 -21.01
C ARG A 66 -11.82 3.76 -19.54
N TYR A 67 -12.94 3.85 -18.87
CA TYR A 67 -13.06 3.61 -17.44
C TYR A 67 -14.11 2.55 -17.15
N LEU A 68 -13.83 1.68 -16.21
CA LEU A 68 -14.75 0.76 -15.57
C LEU A 68 -15.07 1.27 -14.16
N ASP A 69 -16.33 1.32 -13.81
CA ASP A 69 -16.76 1.68 -12.46
C ASP A 69 -16.33 0.63 -11.41
N PRO A 70 -16.55 0.87 -10.10
CA PRO A 70 -16.16 -0.07 -9.07
C PRO A 70 -16.77 -1.47 -9.21
N GLN A 71 -18.00 -1.58 -9.72
CA GLN A 71 -18.68 -2.87 -9.88
C GLN A 71 -18.07 -3.66 -11.04
N GLU A 72 -17.90 -3.03 -12.18
CA GLU A 72 -17.24 -3.63 -13.34
C GLU A 72 -15.76 -3.96 -13.04
N THR A 73 -15.09 -3.11 -12.26
CA THR A 73 -13.72 -3.36 -11.79
C THR A 73 -13.63 -4.61 -10.91
N ASP A 74 -14.60 -4.84 -10.02
CA ASP A 74 -14.63 -6.03 -9.18
C ASP A 74 -14.78 -7.33 -10.01
N ILE A 75 -15.56 -7.28 -11.12
CA ILE A 75 -15.67 -8.40 -12.07
C ILE A 75 -14.29 -8.72 -12.66
N VAL A 76 -13.58 -7.71 -13.17
CA VAL A 76 -12.24 -7.89 -13.74
C VAL A 76 -11.24 -8.40 -12.70
N LEU A 77 -11.24 -7.81 -11.51
CA LEU A 77 -10.33 -8.22 -10.44
C LEU A 77 -10.55 -9.67 -10.00
N ARG A 78 -11.81 -10.13 -9.93
CA ARG A 78 -12.12 -11.55 -9.66
C ARG A 78 -11.64 -12.45 -10.79
N ALA A 79 -11.85 -12.04 -12.04
CA ALA A 79 -11.34 -12.79 -13.20
C ALA A 79 -9.82 -12.87 -13.20
N TRP A 80 -9.15 -11.88 -12.60
CA TRP A 80 -7.69 -11.90 -12.35
C TRP A 80 -7.29 -12.66 -11.07
N GLY A 81 -8.21 -13.35 -10.39
CA GLY A 81 -7.95 -14.15 -9.19
C GLY A 81 -7.83 -13.36 -7.89
N ASN A 82 -8.24 -12.10 -7.88
CA ASN A 82 -8.26 -11.33 -6.65
C ASN A 82 -9.47 -11.70 -5.77
N PRO A 83 -9.34 -11.62 -4.41
CA PRO A 83 -10.46 -11.78 -3.51
C PRO A 83 -11.53 -10.71 -3.76
N PRO A 84 -12.82 -11.02 -3.55
CA PRO A 84 -13.91 -10.06 -3.68
C PRO A 84 -13.86 -8.98 -2.60
N GLY A 85 -14.58 -7.87 -2.83
CA GLY A 85 -14.81 -6.83 -1.82
C GLY A 85 -13.68 -5.82 -1.66
N ARG A 86 -12.81 -5.66 -2.64
CA ARG A 86 -11.87 -4.54 -2.67
C ARG A 86 -12.59 -3.22 -2.89
N GLU A 87 -12.40 -2.28 -1.99
CA GLU A 87 -12.83 -0.90 -2.22
C GLU A 87 -11.94 -0.24 -3.28
N THR A 88 -12.46 -0.18 -4.50
CA THR A 88 -11.84 0.57 -5.60
C THR A 88 -12.70 1.78 -5.97
N LEU A 89 -12.08 2.75 -6.62
CA LEU A 89 -12.78 3.85 -7.30
C LEU A 89 -12.98 3.56 -8.78
N GLY A 90 -12.61 2.37 -9.26
CA GLY A 90 -12.72 1.96 -10.65
C GLY A 90 -11.39 1.56 -11.27
N MET A 91 -11.39 1.36 -12.58
CA MET A 91 -10.21 0.97 -13.36
C MET A 91 -10.13 1.78 -14.64
N LEU A 92 -8.95 2.32 -14.94
CA LEU A 92 -8.63 2.89 -16.24
C LEU A 92 -8.10 1.80 -17.16
N VAL A 93 -8.59 1.76 -18.38
CA VAL A 93 -8.18 0.78 -19.39
C VAL A 93 -7.85 1.49 -20.68
N PRO A 94 -6.67 1.26 -21.29
CA PRO A 94 -6.41 1.77 -22.64
C PRO A 94 -7.44 1.25 -23.63
N ALA A 95 -7.90 2.09 -24.55
CA ALA A 95 -9.03 1.77 -25.45
C ALA A 95 -8.81 0.52 -26.31
N GLY A 96 -7.55 0.24 -26.67
CA GLY A 96 -7.17 -0.94 -27.46
C GLY A 96 -6.85 -2.19 -26.63
N VAL A 97 -7.03 -2.17 -25.29
CA VAL A 97 -6.70 -3.29 -24.41
C VAL A 97 -7.96 -4.06 -24.04
N HIS A 98 -7.92 -5.37 -24.22
CA HIS A 98 -8.91 -6.31 -23.71
C HIS A 98 -8.45 -6.87 -22.38
N VAL A 99 -9.06 -6.42 -21.26
CA VAL A 99 -8.56 -6.65 -19.89
C VAL A 99 -8.53 -8.10 -19.47
N LEU A 100 -9.31 -8.98 -20.10
CA LEU A 100 -9.40 -10.40 -19.76
C LEU A 100 -8.55 -11.29 -20.68
N THR A 101 -7.78 -10.71 -21.62
CA THR A 101 -6.79 -11.47 -22.40
C THR A 101 -5.46 -11.64 -21.65
N PRO A 102 -4.59 -12.55 -22.06
CA PRO A 102 -3.26 -12.70 -21.46
C PRO A 102 -2.40 -11.42 -21.52
N GLU A 103 -2.60 -10.60 -22.55
CA GLU A 103 -1.93 -9.31 -22.74
C GLU A 103 -2.69 -8.15 -22.07
N GLY A 104 -3.84 -8.45 -21.45
CA GLY A 104 -4.71 -7.46 -20.83
C GLY A 104 -4.06 -6.81 -19.61
N TRP A 105 -4.31 -5.52 -19.45
CA TRP A 105 -3.90 -4.79 -18.24
C TRP A 105 -4.80 -3.58 -18.01
N GLY A 106 -4.75 -3.04 -16.82
CA GLY A 106 -5.49 -1.86 -16.45
C GLY A 106 -4.90 -1.17 -15.24
N VAL A 107 -5.33 0.04 -14.98
CA VAL A 107 -4.90 0.86 -13.84
C VAL A 107 -6.00 0.88 -12.80
N ILE A 108 -5.82 0.13 -11.74
CA ILE A 108 -6.74 0.12 -10.59
C ILE A 108 -6.63 1.45 -9.87
N VAL A 109 -7.75 2.13 -9.69
CA VAL A 109 -7.85 3.40 -8.96
C VAL A 109 -8.48 3.14 -7.60
N SER A 110 -7.85 3.62 -6.53
CA SER A 110 -8.39 3.59 -5.18
C SER A 110 -8.02 4.85 -4.40
N PHE A 111 -8.59 5.03 -3.22
CA PHE A 111 -8.27 6.17 -2.34
C PHE A 111 -7.91 5.67 -0.95
N SER A 112 -6.78 6.14 -0.45
CA SER A 112 -6.32 5.90 0.92
C SER A 112 -6.60 7.14 1.75
N GLU A 113 -7.53 7.04 2.69
CA GLU A 113 -7.99 8.16 3.55
C GLU A 113 -7.15 8.26 4.83
N ASP A 114 -5.82 8.20 4.69
CA ASP A 114 -4.90 8.19 5.84
C ASP A 114 -4.65 9.57 6.44
N GLY A 115 -5.04 10.63 5.75
CA GLY A 115 -4.79 12.03 6.08
C GLY A 115 -3.80 12.69 5.11
N TYR A 116 -3.43 13.92 5.42
CA TYR A 116 -2.46 14.71 4.66
C TYR A 116 -1.05 14.12 4.81
N VAL A 117 -0.48 13.63 3.73
CA VAL A 117 0.88 13.06 3.72
C VAL A 117 1.88 14.19 3.49
N LYS A 118 2.74 14.46 4.48
CA LYS A 118 3.84 15.42 4.32
C LYS A 118 4.87 14.89 3.35
N ASP A 119 5.45 15.79 2.57
CA ASP A 119 6.47 15.47 1.55
C ASP A 119 7.89 15.95 1.92
N ASP A 120 8.08 16.37 3.18
CA ASP A 120 9.36 16.91 3.71
C ASP A 120 10.53 15.92 3.61
N ASP A 121 10.23 14.62 3.52
CA ASP A 121 11.22 13.54 3.42
C ASP A 121 11.61 13.21 1.98
N ALA A 122 10.85 13.66 0.97
CA ALA A 122 10.99 13.22 -0.42
C ALA A 122 12.41 13.38 -0.98
N ALA A 123 13.05 14.54 -0.72
CA ALA A 123 14.40 14.84 -1.21
C ALA A 123 15.52 14.08 -0.47
N LYS A 124 15.21 13.41 0.64
CA LYS A 124 16.18 12.73 1.53
C LYS A 124 16.16 11.21 1.37
N ILE A 125 15.28 10.67 0.54
CA ILE A 125 15.09 9.22 0.40
C ILE A 125 16.23 8.61 -0.42
N ASP A 126 16.97 7.67 0.18
CA ASP A 126 17.86 6.78 -0.58
C ASP A 126 17.03 5.61 -1.15
N TYR A 127 16.73 5.67 -2.44
CA TYR A 127 15.91 4.66 -3.10
C TYR A 127 16.57 3.28 -3.21
N ARG A 128 17.88 3.17 -3.05
CA ARG A 128 18.59 1.88 -3.02
C ARG A 128 18.40 1.22 -1.65
N ASP A 129 18.52 1.99 -0.58
CA ASP A 129 18.28 1.52 0.78
C ASP A 129 16.81 1.15 0.98
N LEU A 130 15.90 1.98 0.45
CA LEU A 130 14.48 1.70 0.47
C LEU A 130 14.15 0.39 -0.26
N LEU A 131 14.74 0.16 -1.45
CA LEU A 131 14.56 -1.09 -2.20
C LEU A 131 15.03 -2.30 -1.37
N ARG A 132 16.22 -2.24 -0.77
CA ARG A 132 16.73 -3.33 0.09
C ARG A 132 15.78 -3.64 1.24
N THR A 133 15.26 -2.61 1.89
CA THR A 133 14.28 -2.75 2.97
C THR A 133 12.98 -3.41 2.47
N MET A 134 12.49 -2.99 1.31
CA MET A 134 11.29 -3.57 0.70
C MET A 134 11.50 -5.04 0.27
N GLN A 135 12.68 -5.36 -0.29
CA GLN A 135 13.04 -6.73 -0.64
C GLN A 135 13.09 -7.63 0.58
N GLN A 136 13.66 -7.15 1.69
CA GLN A 136 13.68 -7.88 2.96
C GLN A 136 12.26 -8.11 3.49
N ALA A 137 11.43 -7.06 3.54
CA ALA A 137 10.05 -7.16 4.00
C ALA A 137 9.23 -8.13 3.12
N THR A 138 9.48 -8.15 1.81
CA THR A 138 8.84 -9.10 0.88
C THR A 138 9.22 -10.55 1.20
N ARG A 139 10.51 -10.82 1.45
CA ARG A 139 10.97 -12.16 1.86
C ARG A 139 10.36 -12.60 3.19
N GLU A 140 10.31 -11.71 4.18
CA GLU A 140 9.72 -11.99 5.49
C GLU A 140 8.22 -12.27 5.43
N ALA A 141 7.53 -11.73 4.45
CA ALA A 141 6.10 -11.91 4.26
C ALA A 141 5.72 -13.19 3.52
N ASN A 142 6.63 -13.79 2.78
CA ASN A 142 6.36 -14.96 1.96
C ASN A 142 5.85 -16.19 2.73
N PRO A 143 6.32 -16.51 3.95
CA PRO A 143 5.77 -17.62 4.72
C PRO A 143 4.26 -17.50 4.98
N GLU A 144 3.79 -16.29 5.29
CA GLU A 144 2.35 -16.06 5.52
C GLU A 144 1.54 -16.12 4.21
N ARG A 145 2.13 -15.66 3.10
CA ARG A 145 1.52 -15.82 1.76
C ARG A 145 1.34 -17.29 1.42
N ALA A 146 2.40 -18.10 1.60
CA ALA A 146 2.36 -19.53 1.33
C ALA A 146 1.32 -20.25 2.20
N LYS A 147 1.24 -19.95 3.50
CA LYS A 147 0.21 -20.48 4.41
C LYS A 147 -1.22 -20.12 3.96
N ALA A 148 -1.40 -18.95 3.38
CA ALA A 148 -2.69 -18.51 2.84
C ALA A 148 -3.00 -19.08 1.44
N GLY A 149 -2.13 -19.96 0.89
CA GLY A 149 -2.32 -20.59 -0.42
C GLY A 149 -1.95 -19.70 -1.61
N TYR A 150 -1.21 -18.60 -1.40
CA TYR A 150 -0.74 -17.71 -2.47
C TYR A 150 0.71 -18.05 -2.85
N ALA A 151 1.03 -17.82 -4.13
CA ALA A 151 2.41 -17.88 -4.62
C ALA A 151 3.31 -16.92 -3.83
N THR A 152 4.53 -17.33 -3.54
CA THR A 152 5.52 -16.42 -2.99
C THR A 152 6.00 -15.44 -4.06
N VAL A 153 6.50 -14.28 -3.65
CA VAL A 153 6.90 -13.21 -4.54
C VAL A 153 8.31 -12.73 -4.20
N GLU A 154 9.10 -12.48 -5.22
CA GLU A 154 10.39 -11.78 -5.12
C GLU A 154 10.23 -10.37 -5.68
N LEU A 155 10.64 -9.36 -4.92
CA LEU A 155 10.86 -8.02 -5.44
C LEU A 155 12.27 -8.00 -6.04
N VAL A 156 12.34 -8.14 -7.38
CA VAL A 156 13.62 -8.20 -8.11
C VAL A 156 14.32 -6.85 -8.07
N GLY A 157 13.58 -5.78 -8.36
CA GLY A 157 14.12 -4.43 -8.34
C GLY A 157 13.13 -3.36 -8.78
N TRP A 158 13.68 -2.18 -9.04
CA TRP A 158 12.93 -1.13 -9.73
C TRP A 158 12.94 -1.39 -11.23
N ALA A 159 11.78 -1.55 -11.85
CA ALA A 159 11.62 -1.42 -13.30
C ALA A 159 11.71 0.05 -13.71
N GLU A 160 11.22 0.96 -12.86
CA GLU A 160 11.47 2.39 -12.91
C GLU A 160 11.66 2.93 -11.48
N PRO A 161 12.80 3.59 -11.18
CA PRO A 161 13.03 4.16 -9.85
C PRO A 161 11.98 5.20 -9.47
N PRO A 162 11.68 5.37 -8.17
CA PRO A 162 10.74 6.37 -7.72
C PRO A 162 11.14 7.79 -8.10
N ARG A 163 10.15 8.58 -8.50
CA ARG A 163 10.27 10.02 -8.76
C ARG A 163 9.11 10.75 -8.11
N TYR A 164 9.41 11.86 -7.47
CA TYR A 164 8.43 12.75 -6.87
C TYR A 164 8.44 14.10 -7.56
N ASP A 165 7.27 14.54 -8.03
CA ASP A 165 7.03 15.88 -8.54
C ASP A 165 6.42 16.70 -7.39
N SER A 166 7.21 17.60 -6.82
CA SER A 166 6.79 18.44 -5.70
C SER A 166 5.86 19.59 -6.10
N VAL A 167 5.74 19.90 -7.39
CA VAL A 167 4.82 20.93 -7.89
C VAL A 167 3.42 20.34 -8.11
N ALA A 168 3.38 19.16 -8.74
CA ALA A 168 2.13 18.44 -8.97
C ALA A 168 1.70 17.55 -7.79
N HIS A 169 2.55 17.37 -6.77
CA HIS A 169 2.38 16.46 -5.65
C HIS A 169 2.05 15.04 -6.10
N LYS A 170 2.78 14.58 -7.11
CA LYS A 170 2.62 13.24 -7.73
C LYS A 170 3.91 12.43 -7.60
N LEU A 171 3.76 11.20 -7.16
CA LEU A 171 4.84 10.24 -6.97
C LEU A 171 4.59 9.04 -7.87
N TYR A 172 5.61 8.55 -8.58
CA TYR A 172 5.50 7.40 -9.46
C TYR A 172 6.76 6.55 -9.47
N TRP A 173 6.55 5.24 -9.62
CA TRP A 173 7.61 4.23 -9.70
C TRP A 173 7.08 2.93 -10.27
N ALA A 174 7.96 2.04 -10.73
CA ALA A 174 7.60 0.70 -11.14
C ALA A 174 8.49 -0.36 -10.48
N LYS A 175 7.88 -1.46 -10.09
CA LYS A 175 8.55 -2.63 -9.50
C LYS A 175 8.56 -3.79 -10.50
N ASP A 176 9.67 -4.51 -10.54
CA ASP A 176 9.81 -5.81 -11.16
C ASP A 176 9.56 -6.89 -10.08
N LEU A 177 8.53 -7.69 -10.28
CA LEU A 177 8.12 -8.76 -9.38
C LEU A 177 8.20 -10.11 -10.08
N LYS A 178 8.69 -11.13 -9.36
CA LYS A 178 8.71 -12.52 -9.84
C LYS A 178 7.92 -13.40 -8.88
N PHE A 179 6.92 -14.09 -9.40
CA PHE A 179 6.13 -15.06 -8.65
C PHE A 179 6.65 -16.47 -8.88
N THR A 180 6.55 -17.33 -7.86
CA THR A 180 7.09 -18.71 -7.94
C THR A 180 6.31 -19.65 -8.86
N ASP A 181 5.07 -19.33 -9.16
CA ASP A 181 4.17 -20.06 -10.05
C ASP A 181 4.10 -19.48 -11.47
N ASP A 182 4.91 -18.46 -11.76
CA ASP A 182 5.00 -17.84 -13.08
C ASP A 182 6.45 -17.81 -13.57
N SER A 183 6.66 -18.11 -14.84
CA SER A 183 7.97 -17.97 -15.50
C SER A 183 8.27 -16.53 -15.92
N ALA A 184 7.24 -15.73 -16.13
CA ALA A 184 7.34 -14.33 -16.52
C ALA A 184 7.42 -13.41 -15.30
N HIS A 185 8.06 -12.25 -15.49
CA HIS A 185 8.07 -11.20 -14.48
C HIS A 185 6.83 -10.31 -14.62
N THR A 186 6.34 -9.83 -13.50
CA THR A 186 5.19 -8.93 -13.42
C THR A 186 5.67 -7.50 -13.17
N LEU A 187 5.25 -6.59 -14.04
CA LEU A 187 5.37 -5.16 -13.87
C LEU A 187 4.28 -4.65 -12.91
N ASN A 188 4.67 -3.95 -11.87
CA ASN A 188 3.76 -3.24 -10.99
C ASN A 188 4.07 -1.74 -11.00
N TYR A 189 3.38 -0.99 -11.87
CA TYR A 189 3.56 0.47 -12.00
C TYR A 189 2.63 1.21 -11.06
N ASN A 190 3.16 2.16 -10.33
CA ASN A 190 2.46 2.88 -9.26
C ASN A 190 2.49 4.37 -9.50
N ILE A 191 1.33 5.02 -9.32
CA ILE A 191 1.22 6.47 -9.17
C ILE A 191 0.51 6.76 -7.85
N ARG A 192 0.95 7.80 -7.15
CA ARG A 192 0.27 8.38 -5.99
C ARG A 192 0.06 9.85 -6.26
N VAL A 193 -1.18 10.29 -6.17
CA VAL A 193 -1.51 11.72 -6.20
C VAL A 193 -1.85 12.13 -4.77
N LEU A 194 -1.07 13.03 -4.20
CA LEU A 194 -1.30 13.50 -2.84
C LEU A 194 -2.46 14.49 -2.81
N GLY A 195 -3.33 14.37 -1.83
CA GLY A 195 -4.47 15.23 -1.63
C GLY A 195 -4.56 15.72 -0.19
N ARG A 196 -5.57 16.56 0.07
CA ARG A 196 -5.82 17.19 1.37
C ARG A 196 -6.00 16.17 2.50
N ARG A 197 -6.72 15.05 2.25
CA ARG A 197 -7.13 14.10 3.29
C ARG A 197 -6.69 12.67 3.01
N GLY A 198 -5.84 12.49 2.02
CA GLY A 198 -5.38 11.17 1.62
C GLY A 198 -4.74 11.17 0.26
N VAL A 199 -4.61 9.98 -0.30
CA VAL A 199 -3.84 9.73 -1.51
C VAL A 199 -4.68 8.95 -2.52
N LEU A 200 -4.78 9.44 -3.77
CA LEU A 200 -5.24 8.59 -4.87
C LEU A 200 -4.12 7.62 -5.23
N VAL A 201 -4.49 6.37 -5.26
CA VAL A 201 -3.61 5.23 -5.53
C VAL A 201 -3.98 4.68 -6.90
N LEU A 202 -3.06 4.80 -7.84
CA LEU A 202 -3.21 4.23 -9.17
C LEU A 202 -2.16 3.13 -9.32
N ASN A 203 -2.61 1.94 -9.67
CA ASN A 203 -1.75 0.76 -9.73
C ASN A 203 -2.00 -0.02 -11.01
N ALA A 204 -1.05 0.01 -11.93
CA ALA A 204 -1.07 -0.82 -13.14
C ALA A 204 -0.31 -2.11 -12.90
N VAL A 205 -0.91 -3.21 -13.34
CA VAL A 205 -0.32 -4.55 -13.31
C VAL A 205 -0.32 -5.10 -14.72
N ALA A 206 0.85 -5.48 -15.20
CA ALA A 206 1.07 -6.00 -16.56
C ALA A 206 2.22 -7.00 -16.58
N SER A 207 2.44 -7.68 -17.70
CA SER A 207 3.67 -8.41 -17.94
C SER A 207 4.84 -7.44 -18.12
N MET A 208 6.06 -7.83 -17.69
CA MET A 208 7.25 -6.98 -17.72
C MET A 208 7.69 -6.59 -19.14
N ASP A 209 7.37 -7.39 -20.16
CA ASP A 209 7.60 -7.07 -21.56
C ASP A 209 6.80 -5.86 -22.07
N ARG A 210 5.76 -5.46 -21.30
CA ARG A 210 4.93 -4.28 -21.58
C ARG A 210 5.45 -2.98 -20.96
N LEU A 211 6.61 -3.00 -20.28
CA LEU A 211 7.12 -1.84 -19.54
C LEU A 211 7.05 -0.54 -20.35
N GLU A 212 7.55 -0.53 -21.59
CA GLU A 212 7.63 0.68 -22.39
C GLU A 212 6.23 1.20 -22.85
N SER A 213 5.29 0.30 -23.13
CA SER A 213 3.91 0.69 -23.45
C SER A 213 3.17 1.20 -22.24
N VAL A 214 3.25 0.48 -21.11
CA VAL A 214 2.64 0.90 -19.84
C VAL A 214 3.20 2.24 -19.36
N LYS A 215 4.51 2.43 -19.47
CA LYS A 215 5.17 3.70 -19.09
C LYS A 215 4.65 4.89 -19.91
N ARG A 216 4.50 4.75 -21.23
CA ARG A 216 3.92 5.79 -22.08
C ARG A 216 2.48 6.12 -21.69
N ASP A 217 1.68 5.10 -21.41
CA ASP A 217 0.28 5.28 -21.04
C ASP A 217 0.13 5.84 -19.63
N MET A 218 0.95 5.39 -18.68
CA MET A 218 0.97 5.94 -17.31
C MET A 218 1.40 7.42 -17.28
N ALA A 219 2.28 7.86 -18.20
CA ALA A 219 2.62 9.27 -18.36
C ALA A 219 1.40 10.12 -18.77
N LYS A 220 0.49 9.58 -19.60
CA LYS A 220 -0.79 10.25 -19.91
C LYS A 220 -1.72 10.26 -18.69
N VAL A 221 -1.83 9.12 -17.98
CA VAL A 221 -2.66 8.99 -16.77
C VAL A 221 -2.28 10.05 -15.73
N ILE A 222 -0.99 10.31 -15.52
CA ILE A 222 -0.52 11.39 -14.63
C ILE A 222 -1.12 12.75 -15.03
N GLY A 223 -1.34 13.00 -16.31
CA GLY A 223 -1.79 14.27 -16.85
C GLY A 223 -3.30 14.55 -16.67
N PHE A 224 -4.15 13.51 -16.61
CA PHE A 224 -5.61 13.68 -16.60
C PHE A 224 -6.28 13.27 -15.27
N VAL A 225 -5.52 12.87 -14.26
CA VAL A 225 -6.04 12.54 -12.93
C VAL A 225 -5.77 13.68 -11.97
N GLU A 226 -6.84 14.34 -11.50
CA GLU A 226 -6.72 15.50 -10.60
C GLU A 226 -7.78 15.46 -9.50
N PHE A 227 -7.38 15.91 -8.29
CA PHE A 227 -8.33 16.18 -7.21
C PHE A 227 -9.15 17.44 -7.53
N ASN A 228 -10.43 17.39 -7.19
CA ASN A 228 -11.29 18.56 -7.28
C ASN A 228 -10.99 19.59 -6.15
N GLY A 229 -11.46 20.83 -6.32
CA GLY A 229 -11.35 21.89 -5.31
C GLY A 229 -11.87 21.41 -3.94
N GLY A 230 -11.17 21.76 -2.87
CA GLY A 230 -11.44 21.28 -1.51
C GLY A 230 -10.79 19.94 -1.15
N HIS A 231 -10.23 19.21 -2.15
CA HIS A 231 -9.56 17.93 -1.96
C HIS A 231 -8.09 17.94 -2.38
N ARG A 232 -7.60 19.01 -2.99
CA ARG A 232 -6.23 19.15 -3.48
C ARG A 232 -5.24 19.20 -2.32
N TYR A 233 -3.99 18.91 -2.59
CA TYR A 233 -2.93 18.98 -1.59
C TYR A 233 -2.82 20.39 -0.97
N ALA A 234 -2.92 21.44 -1.80
CA ALA A 234 -2.89 22.82 -1.36
C ALA A 234 -4.10 23.26 -0.53
N ASP A 235 -5.19 22.49 -0.50
CA ASP A 235 -6.40 22.80 0.27
C ASP A 235 -6.30 22.36 1.75
N PHE A 236 -5.15 21.85 2.19
CA PHE A 236 -4.92 21.41 3.57
C PHE A 236 -5.09 22.54 4.58
N ILE A 237 -5.82 22.27 5.66
CA ILE A 237 -6.09 23.23 6.74
C ILE A 237 -5.38 22.75 8.00
N PRO A 238 -4.26 23.41 8.41
CA PRO A 238 -3.54 23.08 9.64
C PRO A 238 -4.46 23.15 10.87
N GLY A 239 -4.30 22.19 11.78
CA GLY A 239 -5.09 22.14 13.01
C GLY A 239 -6.51 21.58 12.85
N THR A 240 -7.02 21.45 11.62
CA THR A 240 -8.35 20.90 11.33
C THR A 240 -8.24 19.53 10.64
N ASP A 241 -7.40 19.45 9.62
CA ASP A 241 -7.25 18.23 8.84
C ASP A 241 -6.29 17.26 9.52
N LYS A 242 -6.60 15.97 9.43
CA LYS A 242 -5.72 14.90 9.93
C LYS A 242 -4.44 14.85 9.09
N VAL A 243 -3.29 14.82 9.76
CA VAL A 243 -1.99 14.54 9.12
C VAL A 243 -1.72 13.04 9.19
N ALA A 244 -1.22 12.45 8.09
CA ALA A 244 -0.79 11.06 8.06
C ALA A 244 0.42 10.86 8.99
N GLU A 245 0.52 9.66 9.58
CA GLU A 245 1.62 9.29 10.48
C GLU A 245 2.91 8.90 9.73
N TYR A 246 2.93 9.07 8.41
CA TYR A 246 4.01 8.66 7.54
C TYR A 246 4.21 9.65 6.38
N GLY A 247 5.39 9.62 5.76
CA GLY A 247 5.78 10.44 4.61
C GLY A 247 5.92 9.63 3.31
N ILE A 248 6.63 10.20 2.35
CA ILE A 248 6.79 9.68 0.98
C ILE A 248 7.48 8.30 0.96
N ALA A 249 8.53 8.10 1.78
CA ALA A 249 9.22 6.81 1.84
C ALA A 249 8.26 5.65 2.16
N ALA A 250 7.34 5.87 3.09
CA ALA A 250 6.36 4.88 3.48
C ALA A 250 5.28 4.64 2.43
N LEU A 251 4.89 5.65 1.64
CA LEU A 251 4.01 5.46 0.49
C LEU A 251 4.61 4.50 -0.54
N ILE A 252 5.90 4.62 -0.81
CA ILE A 252 6.62 3.75 -1.76
C ILE A 252 6.71 2.33 -1.20
N ALA A 253 7.03 2.19 0.09
CA ALA A 253 7.13 0.89 0.76
C ALA A 253 5.77 0.16 0.92
N GLY A 254 4.65 0.90 0.75
CA GLY A 254 3.31 0.37 0.98
C GLY A 254 2.86 0.55 2.43
N GLY A 255 2.42 1.74 2.78
CA GLY A 255 1.98 2.30 4.08
C GLY A 255 1.80 1.40 5.32
N LEU A 256 1.31 0.17 5.15
CA LEU A 256 1.14 -0.79 6.25
C LEU A 256 2.46 -1.45 6.68
N ALA A 257 3.42 -1.65 5.75
CA ALA A 257 4.75 -2.14 6.09
C ALA A 257 5.53 -1.11 6.92
N ALA A 258 5.30 0.18 6.66
CA ALA A 258 5.85 1.27 7.48
C ALA A 258 5.24 1.29 8.89
N LYS A 259 3.93 1.03 9.03
CA LYS A 259 3.29 0.89 10.35
C LYS A 259 3.86 -0.29 11.14
N ALA A 260 4.13 -1.42 10.50
CA ALA A 260 4.75 -2.58 11.16
C ALA A 260 6.22 -2.32 11.55
N GLY A 261 6.99 -1.62 10.72
CA GLY A 261 8.35 -1.19 11.02
C GLY A 261 8.40 -0.14 12.14
N LEU A 262 7.52 0.84 12.11
CA LEU A 262 7.38 1.85 13.16
C LEU A 262 6.96 1.22 14.49
N PHE A 263 6.06 0.22 14.49
CA PHE A 263 5.70 -0.55 15.68
C PHE A 263 6.89 -1.32 16.26
N LYS A 264 7.75 -1.93 15.43
CA LYS A 264 8.98 -2.58 15.92
C LYS A 264 9.96 -1.57 16.53
N VAL A 265 10.12 -0.40 15.93
CA VAL A 265 10.97 0.68 16.45
C VAL A 265 10.39 1.26 17.75
N LEU A 266 9.08 1.54 17.79
CA LEU A 266 8.39 1.99 19.01
C LEU A 266 8.44 0.94 20.11
N LEU A 267 8.25 -0.33 19.79
CA LEU A 267 8.37 -1.43 20.77
C LEU A 267 9.80 -1.56 21.27
N GLY A 268 10.79 -1.44 20.38
CA GLY A 268 12.21 -1.41 20.77
C GLY A 268 12.55 -0.22 21.67
N ALA A 269 12.03 0.97 21.37
CA ALA A 269 12.18 2.17 22.19
C ALA A 269 11.48 2.02 23.55
N LEU A 270 10.27 1.45 23.60
CA LEU A 270 9.54 1.14 24.83
C LEU A 270 10.29 0.13 25.71
N ILE A 271 10.89 -0.91 25.12
CA ILE A 271 11.71 -1.90 25.83
C ILE A 271 12.97 -1.25 26.39
N ALA A 272 13.63 -0.37 25.62
CA ALA A 272 14.78 0.40 26.08
C ALA A 272 14.41 1.37 27.21
N LEU A 273 13.27 2.07 27.06
CA LEU A 273 12.74 2.98 28.07
C LEU A 273 12.38 2.24 29.38
N LYS A 274 11.82 1.02 29.28
CA LYS A 274 11.53 0.17 30.46
C LYS A 274 12.80 -0.13 31.25
N LYS A 275 13.94 -0.42 30.60
CA LYS A 275 15.24 -0.62 31.28
C LYS A 275 15.71 0.64 31.97
N VAL A 276 15.57 1.81 31.35
CA VAL A 276 15.95 3.11 31.97
C VAL A 276 15.06 3.45 33.15
N ILE A 277 13.75 3.22 33.06
CA ILE A 277 12.80 3.43 34.16
C ILE A 277 13.12 2.51 35.34
N VAL A 278 13.38 1.23 35.12
CA VAL A 278 13.73 0.27 36.16
C VAL A 278 15.05 0.68 36.84
N LEU A 279 16.08 1.05 36.08
CA LEU A 279 17.33 1.55 36.64
C LEU A 279 17.13 2.86 37.43
N GLY A 280 16.30 3.77 36.93
CA GLY A 280 15.94 5.00 37.66
C GLY A 280 15.22 4.75 38.95
N LEU A 281 14.28 3.80 39.01
CA LEU A 281 13.57 3.40 40.23
C LEU A 281 14.50 2.74 41.25
N VAL A 282 15.42 1.88 40.79
CA VAL A 282 16.43 1.26 41.65
C VAL A 282 17.38 2.31 42.26
N ALA A 283 17.84 3.26 41.44
CA ALA A 283 18.69 4.36 41.89
C ALA A 283 17.94 5.29 42.85
N ALA A 284 16.68 5.62 42.60
CA ALA A 284 15.84 6.41 43.51
C ALA A 284 15.58 5.69 44.83
N ALA A 285 15.32 4.39 44.82
CA ALA A 285 15.14 3.58 46.03
C ALA A 285 16.44 3.51 46.85
N ALA A 286 17.59 3.33 46.21
CA ALA A 286 18.90 3.35 46.88
C ALA A 286 19.21 4.73 47.48
N PHE A 287 18.88 5.82 46.77
CA PHE A 287 19.05 7.19 47.25
C PHE A 287 18.15 7.48 48.47
N LEU A 288 16.87 7.10 48.42
CA LEU A 288 15.93 7.23 49.54
C LEU A 288 16.38 6.41 50.75
N ARG A 289 16.89 5.20 50.54
CA ARG A 289 17.44 4.35 51.62
C ARG A 289 18.67 5.00 52.26
N LYS A 290 19.51 5.71 51.48
CA LYS A 290 20.65 6.47 51.99
C LYS A 290 20.23 7.72 52.77
N LEU A 291 19.16 8.38 52.39
CA LEU A 291 18.63 9.59 53.05
C LEU A 291 17.85 9.26 54.33
N PHE A 292 17.09 8.17 54.38
CA PHE A 292 16.19 7.84 55.45
C PHE A 292 16.65 6.64 56.30
N GLY A 293 17.77 6.00 55.96
CA GLY A 293 18.37 4.91 56.76
C GLY A 293 18.93 5.45 58.09
N ARG A 294 18.16 5.32 59.14
CA ARG A 294 18.63 5.62 60.51
C ARG A 294 19.83 4.74 60.87
N LYS A 295 20.92 5.36 61.35
CA LYS A 295 22.01 4.65 62.02
C LYS A 295 21.46 3.95 63.25
N PRO A 296 21.87 2.71 63.57
CA PRO A 296 21.57 2.11 64.84
C PRO A 296 22.34 2.89 65.93
N THR A 297 21.62 3.34 66.90
CA THR A 297 22.21 3.91 68.12
C THR A 297 22.79 2.76 68.97
N ASP A 298 24.11 2.69 69.04
CA ASP A 298 24.83 1.88 70.04
C ASP A 298 24.49 2.36 71.43
N THR A 299 23.62 1.61 72.15
CA THR A 299 23.44 1.80 73.56
C THR A 299 24.42 0.86 74.23
N ALA A 300 25.62 1.34 74.55
CA ALA A 300 26.55 0.69 75.44
C ALA A 300 25.99 0.77 76.86
N ALA A 301 25.58 -0.37 77.39
CA ALA A 301 25.40 -0.54 78.82
C ALA A 301 26.78 -0.74 79.49
N LYS A 302 27.07 0.04 80.51
CA LYS A 302 28.24 -0.10 81.44
C LYS A 302 27.74 -0.29 82.84
N PRO A 303 28.50 -0.86 83.68
CA PRO A 303 28.39 -2.11 84.49
C PRO A 303 27.57 -1.96 85.74
#